data_cfc42199890eaa228283ce942dd274cf
#
_entry.id   cfc42199890eaa228283ce942dd274cf
#
_cell.length_a   1.000
_cell.length_b   1.000
_cell.length_c   1.000
_cell.angle_alpha   90.00
_cell.angle_beta   90.00
_cell.angle_gamma   90.00
#
_symmetry.space_group_name_H-M   'P 1'
#
loop_
_entity.id
_entity.type
_entity.pdbx_description
1 polymer ?
#
loop_
_entity_poly.entity_id
_entity_poly.type
_entity_poly.pdbx_seq_one_letter_code
_entity_poly.pdbx_strand_id
1 'polypeptide(L)'
;MKIALIGYGGMGQALKFAALSRGHTVPVIIDRTSGEATAASISAEALAGADIAIDFSSAEEVLDSVRAAVEAGIPLVVGTTGWYEKMDEVKALVASGKKIGFLWSSNFSVGIHMYFRIVAEAARLVNNVDEYDVWGHEIHHVGKADSPSGTAKTLEKILLDAITRKKTVVEDKLDRKRADSEIHFSSVRGGLVNFGHTIGFDSAADRITITHEARNRDGYALGAVKAAEWLVGKTDFYNMDEYIRDIFPESLNKV
;
A
#
# COMPACT_ATOMS: atom_id res chain seq x y z
N MET A 1 -19.38 9.92 6.40
CA MET A 1 -18.77 9.45 7.67
C MET A 1 -18.01 10.60 8.30
N LYS A 2 -17.88 10.55 9.61
CA LYS A 2 -16.98 11.37 10.41
C LYS A 2 -15.66 10.62 10.59
N ILE A 3 -14.58 11.11 10.00
CA ILE A 3 -13.27 10.46 10.01
C ILE A 3 -12.38 11.16 11.04
N ALA A 4 -11.74 10.40 11.93
CA ALA A 4 -10.67 10.87 12.78
C ALA A 4 -9.32 10.61 12.05
N LEU A 5 -8.44 11.60 12.02
CA LEU A 5 -7.07 11.45 11.51
C LEU A 5 -6.09 11.44 12.67
N ILE A 6 -5.22 10.42 12.71
CA ILE A 6 -4.11 10.30 13.65
C ILE A 6 -2.82 10.50 12.86
N GLY A 7 -2.08 11.57 13.19
CA GLY A 7 -0.99 12.10 12.39
C GLY A 7 -1.47 13.06 11.30
N TYR A 8 -0.97 14.30 11.32
CA TYR A 8 -1.38 15.37 10.39
C TYR A 8 -0.21 16.03 9.65
N GLY A 9 0.78 15.21 9.30
CA GLY A 9 1.84 15.58 8.36
C GLY A 9 1.33 15.63 6.91
N GLY A 10 2.21 15.51 5.94
CA GLY A 10 1.85 15.57 4.51
C GLY A 10 0.81 14.53 4.06
N MET A 11 0.80 13.31 4.67
CA MET A 11 -0.24 12.32 4.40
C MET A 11 -1.57 12.66 5.07
N GLY A 12 -1.56 13.14 6.31
CA GLY A 12 -2.78 13.55 7.02
C GLY A 12 -3.53 14.67 6.29
N GLN A 13 -2.80 15.64 5.74
CA GLN A 13 -3.37 16.72 4.91
C GLN A 13 -4.00 16.17 3.62
N ALA A 14 -3.31 15.27 2.92
CA ALA A 14 -3.85 14.62 1.73
C ALA A 14 -5.10 13.77 2.06
N LEU A 15 -5.11 13.07 3.20
CA LEU A 15 -6.26 12.31 3.70
C LEU A 15 -7.46 13.21 3.98
N LYS A 16 -7.25 14.36 4.65
CA LYS A 16 -8.32 15.35 4.87
C LYS A 16 -8.93 15.81 3.55
N PHE A 17 -8.08 16.18 2.58
CA PHE A 17 -8.55 16.58 1.26
C PHE A 17 -9.34 15.46 0.56
N ALA A 18 -8.81 14.24 0.56
CA ALA A 18 -9.49 13.08 -0.03
C ALA A 18 -10.83 12.77 0.66
N ALA A 19 -10.89 12.82 1.99
CA ALA A 19 -12.11 12.61 2.77
C ALA A 19 -13.19 13.66 2.42
N LEU A 20 -12.82 14.94 2.44
CA LEU A 20 -13.75 16.03 2.11
C LEU A 20 -14.26 15.94 0.67
N SER A 21 -13.38 15.63 -0.30
CA SER A 21 -13.77 15.46 -1.71
C SER A 21 -14.76 14.31 -1.95
N ARG A 22 -14.81 13.34 -1.01
CA ARG A 22 -15.76 12.21 -1.03
C ARG A 22 -17.02 12.46 -0.18
N GLY A 23 -17.21 13.68 0.32
CA GLY A 23 -18.39 14.05 1.11
C GLY A 23 -18.34 13.60 2.57
N HIS A 24 -17.16 13.24 3.09
CA HIS A 24 -16.95 12.94 4.49
C HIS A 24 -16.59 14.20 5.27
N THR A 25 -16.65 14.13 6.60
CA THR A 25 -16.18 15.19 7.50
C THR A 25 -14.99 14.69 8.31
N VAL A 26 -14.12 15.61 8.71
CA VAL A 26 -12.93 15.32 9.53
C VAL A 26 -13.02 16.17 10.81
N PRO A 27 -13.87 15.78 11.78
CA PRO A 27 -14.05 16.55 13.00
C PRO A 27 -12.90 16.36 14.00
N VAL A 28 -12.08 15.32 13.85
CA VAL A 28 -11.01 14.97 14.77
C VAL A 28 -9.68 14.90 13.99
N ILE A 29 -8.69 15.64 14.48
CA ILE A 29 -7.30 15.59 14.03
C ILE A 29 -6.43 15.47 15.28
N ILE A 30 -5.69 14.37 15.39
CA ILE A 30 -4.76 14.13 16.50
C ILE A 30 -3.34 14.30 15.96
N ASP A 31 -2.65 15.32 16.47
CA ASP A 31 -1.25 15.62 16.09
C ASP A 31 -0.60 16.51 17.16
N ARG A 32 0.67 16.26 17.45
CA ARG A 32 1.39 16.99 18.52
C ARG A 32 1.78 18.41 18.13
N THR A 33 1.91 18.68 16.86
CA THR A 33 2.56 19.91 16.35
C THR A 33 1.67 20.73 15.44
N SER A 34 0.62 20.16 14.88
CA SER A 34 -0.26 20.85 13.94
C SER A 34 -1.16 21.86 14.64
N GLY A 35 -1.23 23.07 14.09
CA GLY A 35 -2.20 24.09 14.52
C GLY A 35 -3.67 23.76 14.20
N GLU A 36 -3.92 22.73 13.38
CA GLU A 36 -5.27 22.25 13.06
C GLU A 36 -5.69 21.05 13.93
N ALA A 37 -4.81 20.60 14.84
CA ALA A 37 -5.12 19.48 15.71
C ALA A 37 -6.23 19.84 16.71
N THR A 38 -7.17 18.90 16.88
CA THR A 38 -8.23 18.98 17.90
C THR A 38 -7.78 18.34 19.22
N ALA A 39 -6.77 17.47 19.16
CA ALA A 39 -6.12 16.87 20.32
C ALA A 39 -4.62 16.65 20.03
N ALA A 40 -3.80 16.75 21.09
CA ALA A 40 -2.35 16.54 20.99
C ALA A 40 -1.92 15.09 21.28
N SER A 41 -2.79 14.29 21.89
CA SER A 41 -2.50 12.91 22.30
C SER A 41 -3.62 11.95 21.86
N ILE A 42 -3.21 10.73 21.58
CA ILE A 42 -4.12 9.66 21.18
C ILE A 42 -4.83 9.12 22.42
N SER A 43 -6.16 9.14 22.41
CA SER A 43 -6.98 8.52 23.47
C SER A 43 -8.36 8.18 22.93
N ALA A 44 -9.11 7.33 23.65
CA ALA A 44 -10.50 6.98 23.32
C ALA A 44 -11.41 8.21 23.32
N GLU A 45 -11.21 9.14 24.25
CA GLU A 45 -11.97 10.39 24.33
C GLU A 45 -11.70 11.28 23.13
N ALA A 46 -10.44 11.36 22.66
CA ALA A 46 -10.07 12.15 21.48
C ALA A 46 -10.73 11.59 20.21
N LEU A 47 -10.97 10.28 20.13
CA LEU A 47 -11.65 9.63 19.01
C LEU A 47 -13.18 9.71 19.10
N ALA A 48 -13.75 10.15 20.24
CA ALA A 48 -15.19 10.13 20.46
C ALA A 48 -15.95 10.94 19.40
N GLY A 49 -17.00 10.32 18.85
CA GLY A 49 -17.85 10.95 17.82
C GLY A 49 -17.38 10.78 16.39
N ALA A 50 -16.24 10.11 16.15
CA ALA A 50 -15.86 9.63 14.83
C ALA A 50 -16.53 8.29 14.51
N ASP A 51 -16.78 8.03 13.24
CA ASP A 51 -17.27 6.73 12.74
C ASP A 51 -16.13 5.77 12.47
N ILE A 52 -14.93 6.29 12.18
CA ILE A 52 -13.71 5.55 11.83
C ILE A 52 -12.48 6.42 12.05
N ALA A 53 -11.35 5.79 12.39
CA ALA A 53 -10.05 6.46 12.47
C ALA A 53 -9.11 5.98 11.35
N ILE A 54 -8.23 6.88 10.87
CA ILE A 54 -7.16 6.59 9.91
C ILE A 54 -5.85 7.09 10.51
N ASP A 55 -4.89 6.18 10.69
CA ASP A 55 -3.59 6.44 11.30
C ASP A 55 -2.46 6.49 10.24
N PHE A 56 -1.80 7.63 10.16
CA PHE A 56 -0.54 7.86 9.47
C PHE A 56 0.41 8.67 10.37
N SER A 57 0.58 8.21 11.60
CA SER A 57 1.44 8.80 12.63
C SER A 57 2.87 8.25 12.59
N SER A 58 3.35 7.67 13.67
CA SER A 58 4.66 7.03 13.78
C SER A 58 4.56 5.57 14.23
N ALA A 59 5.59 4.76 13.96
CA ALA A 59 5.62 3.36 14.34
C ALA A 59 5.48 3.12 15.86
N GLU A 60 5.98 4.07 16.65
CA GLU A 60 5.91 4.05 18.11
C GLU A 60 4.48 4.22 18.60
N GLU A 61 3.67 5.03 17.91
CA GLU A 61 2.31 5.42 18.31
C GLU A 61 1.21 4.44 17.87
N VAL A 62 1.50 3.51 16.96
CA VAL A 62 0.49 2.58 16.42
C VAL A 62 -0.22 1.78 17.52
N LEU A 63 0.50 1.29 18.54
CA LEU A 63 -0.13 0.56 19.65
C LEU A 63 -1.10 1.44 20.44
N ASP A 64 -0.79 2.71 20.63
CA ASP A 64 -1.68 3.66 21.32
C ASP A 64 -2.91 3.95 20.47
N SER A 65 -2.75 4.08 19.15
CA SER A 65 -3.87 4.20 18.20
C SER A 65 -4.80 2.99 18.26
N VAL A 66 -4.23 1.78 18.30
CA VAL A 66 -5.02 0.53 18.41
C VAL A 66 -5.75 0.45 19.73
N ARG A 67 -5.09 0.73 20.87
CA ARG A 67 -5.73 0.73 22.20
C ARG A 67 -6.88 1.73 22.26
N ALA A 68 -6.64 2.96 21.82
CA ALA A 68 -7.65 4.01 21.80
C ALA A 68 -8.85 3.64 20.91
N ALA A 69 -8.62 3.09 19.71
CA ALA A 69 -9.66 2.67 18.80
C ALA A 69 -10.50 1.51 19.37
N VAL A 70 -9.85 0.50 19.96
CA VAL A 70 -10.53 -0.65 20.62
C VAL A 70 -11.34 -0.18 21.81
N GLU A 71 -10.81 0.70 22.66
CA GLU A 71 -11.52 1.26 23.83
C GLU A 71 -12.72 2.10 23.39
N ALA A 72 -12.56 2.98 22.39
CA ALA A 72 -13.63 3.77 21.82
C ALA A 72 -14.68 2.90 21.07
N GLY A 73 -14.28 1.74 20.55
CA GLY A 73 -15.11 0.88 19.68
C GLY A 73 -15.24 1.43 18.27
N ILE A 74 -14.17 2.06 17.75
CA ILE A 74 -14.11 2.72 16.46
C ILE A 74 -13.20 1.92 15.51
N PRO A 75 -13.64 1.57 14.28
CA PRO A 75 -12.80 0.93 13.30
C PRO A 75 -11.53 1.74 13.00
N LEU A 76 -10.42 1.06 12.70
CA LEU A 76 -9.12 1.69 12.49
C LEU A 76 -8.46 1.22 11.20
N VAL A 77 -8.06 2.18 10.36
CA VAL A 77 -7.18 1.96 9.21
C VAL A 77 -5.77 2.45 9.56
N VAL A 78 -4.75 1.61 9.38
CA VAL A 78 -3.35 1.94 9.69
C VAL A 78 -2.50 1.91 8.43
N GLY A 79 -1.98 3.08 8.05
CA GLY A 79 -1.01 3.24 6.96
C GLY A 79 0.40 3.56 7.45
N THR A 80 0.57 3.76 8.75
CA THR A 80 1.88 3.87 9.38
C THR A 80 2.70 2.62 9.13
N THR A 81 3.98 2.77 8.82
CA THR A 81 4.93 1.67 8.56
C THR A 81 5.94 1.53 9.70
N GLY A 82 6.68 0.41 9.73
CA GLY A 82 7.77 0.20 10.70
C GLY A 82 7.34 -0.40 12.05
N TRP A 83 6.07 -0.78 12.23
CA TRP A 83 5.55 -1.38 13.47
C TRP A 83 5.35 -2.90 13.40
N TYR A 84 5.69 -3.53 12.29
CA TYR A 84 5.30 -4.92 11.98
C TYR A 84 5.85 -5.97 12.96
N GLU A 85 6.92 -5.67 13.68
CA GLU A 85 7.42 -6.51 14.79
C GLU A 85 6.40 -6.64 15.93
N LYS A 86 5.46 -5.67 16.04
CA LYS A 86 4.38 -5.66 17.03
C LYS A 86 3.07 -6.29 16.51
N MET A 87 3.10 -6.95 15.35
CA MET A 87 1.90 -7.47 14.68
C MET A 87 1.05 -8.38 15.57
N ASP A 88 1.68 -9.29 16.30
CA ASP A 88 0.96 -10.23 17.17
C ASP A 88 0.32 -9.51 18.37
N GLU A 89 0.97 -8.49 18.92
CA GLU A 89 0.40 -7.63 19.96
C GLU A 89 -0.82 -6.86 19.45
N VAL A 90 -0.73 -6.27 18.24
CA VAL A 90 -1.85 -5.57 17.60
C VAL A 90 -3.03 -6.51 17.38
N LYS A 91 -2.81 -7.71 16.86
CA LYS A 91 -3.85 -8.73 16.68
C LYS A 91 -4.52 -9.09 18.00
N ALA A 92 -3.72 -9.29 19.07
CA ALA A 92 -4.24 -9.61 20.39
C ALA A 92 -5.10 -8.47 20.95
N LEU A 93 -4.68 -7.21 20.79
CA LEU A 93 -5.45 -6.04 21.20
C LEU A 93 -6.80 -5.94 20.48
N VAL A 94 -6.79 -6.08 19.15
CA VAL A 94 -8.01 -6.04 18.33
C VAL A 94 -8.98 -7.18 18.71
N ALA A 95 -8.45 -8.36 19.03
CA ALA A 95 -9.26 -9.52 19.41
C ALA A 95 -9.84 -9.45 20.84
N SER A 96 -9.16 -8.75 21.78
CA SER A 96 -9.47 -8.78 23.22
C SER A 96 -10.49 -7.73 23.66
N GLY A 97 -10.74 -6.69 22.88
CA GLY A 97 -11.58 -5.54 23.27
C GLY A 97 -12.95 -5.53 22.58
N LYS A 98 -13.48 -4.31 22.41
CA LYS A 98 -14.69 -4.12 21.59
C LYS A 98 -14.37 -4.57 20.16
N LYS A 99 -15.32 -5.30 19.57
CA LYS A 99 -15.15 -5.76 18.18
C LYS A 99 -15.15 -4.59 17.22
N ILE A 100 -14.01 -4.32 16.65
CA ILE A 100 -13.79 -3.29 15.62
C ILE A 100 -13.24 -3.92 14.34
N GLY A 101 -13.48 -3.28 13.21
CA GLY A 101 -12.73 -3.56 12.00
C GLY A 101 -11.33 -2.93 12.11
N PHE A 102 -10.30 -3.71 11.79
CA PHE A 102 -8.94 -3.21 11.69
C PHE A 102 -8.38 -3.53 10.31
N LEU A 103 -7.85 -2.54 9.61
CA LEU A 103 -7.21 -2.73 8.30
C LEU A 103 -5.86 -2.03 8.26
N TRP A 104 -4.84 -2.74 7.82
CA TRP A 104 -3.50 -2.18 7.66
C TRP A 104 -2.94 -2.41 6.26
N SER A 105 -2.06 -1.52 5.83
CA SER A 105 -1.26 -1.70 4.62
C SER A 105 -0.02 -0.81 4.64
N SER A 106 1.06 -1.29 4.02
CA SER A 106 2.22 -0.45 3.67
C SER A 106 1.97 0.43 2.45
N ASN A 107 0.92 0.14 1.67
CA ASN A 107 0.57 0.88 0.46
C ASN A 107 -0.94 0.83 0.19
N PHE A 108 -1.60 1.98 0.23
CA PHE A 108 -3.03 2.12 -0.02
C PHE A 108 -3.39 2.49 -1.46
N SER A 109 -2.41 2.65 -2.36
CA SER A 109 -2.70 3.01 -3.75
C SER A 109 -3.44 1.89 -4.48
N VAL A 110 -4.72 2.10 -4.78
CA VAL A 110 -5.51 1.15 -5.60
C VAL A 110 -4.85 0.95 -6.97
N GLY A 111 -4.25 2.01 -7.54
CA GLY A 111 -3.53 1.93 -8.82
C GLY A 111 -2.36 0.95 -8.79
N ILE A 112 -1.58 0.91 -7.71
CA ILE A 112 -0.48 -0.05 -7.54
C ILE A 112 -1.01 -1.48 -7.43
N HIS A 113 -2.10 -1.71 -6.71
CA HIS A 113 -2.70 -3.04 -6.61
C HIS A 113 -3.33 -3.51 -7.93
N MET A 114 -3.92 -2.60 -8.71
CA MET A 114 -4.32 -2.89 -10.09
C MET A 114 -3.11 -3.26 -10.96
N TYR A 115 -2.04 -2.49 -10.87
CA TYR A 115 -0.80 -2.74 -11.59
C TYR A 115 -0.22 -4.13 -11.27
N PHE A 116 -0.16 -4.51 -9.99
CA PHE A 116 0.28 -5.86 -9.58
C PHE A 116 -0.56 -6.96 -10.21
N ARG A 117 -1.88 -6.81 -10.28
CA ARG A 117 -2.75 -7.81 -10.91
C ARG A 117 -2.56 -7.89 -12.41
N ILE A 118 -2.44 -6.74 -13.09
CA ILE A 118 -2.16 -6.68 -14.54
C ILE A 118 -0.82 -7.37 -14.85
N VAL A 119 0.22 -7.06 -14.08
CA VAL A 119 1.55 -7.69 -14.25
C VAL A 119 1.48 -9.19 -13.97
N ALA A 120 0.78 -9.62 -12.92
CA ALA A 120 0.62 -11.04 -12.59
C ALA A 120 -0.07 -11.81 -13.72
N GLU A 121 -1.13 -11.26 -14.32
CA GLU A 121 -1.82 -11.89 -15.42
C GLU A 121 -0.95 -11.92 -16.70
N ALA A 122 -0.32 -10.80 -17.04
CA ALA A 122 0.62 -10.75 -18.16
C ALA A 122 1.76 -11.77 -17.99
N ALA A 123 2.31 -11.91 -16.79
CA ALA A 123 3.36 -12.88 -16.48
C ALA A 123 2.88 -14.34 -16.65
N ARG A 124 1.62 -14.65 -16.26
CA ARG A 124 1.03 -15.98 -16.48
C ARG A 124 0.88 -16.30 -17.97
N LEU A 125 0.43 -15.34 -18.77
CA LEU A 125 0.33 -15.49 -20.22
C LEU A 125 1.71 -15.75 -20.84
N VAL A 126 2.69 -14.93 -20.49
CA VAL A 126 4.07 -15.02 -20.97
C VAL A 126 4.76 -16.34 -20.53
N ASN A 127 4.38 -16.91 -19.41
CA ASN A 127 4.92 -18.20 -18.97
C ASN A 127 4.66 -19.35 -19.98
N ASN A 128 3.63 -19.21 -20.81
CA ASN A 128 3.28 -20.20 -21.84
C ASN A 128 3.91 -19.93 -23.21
N VAL A 129 4.73 -18.88 -23.35
CA VAL A 129 5.34 -18.46 -24.59
C VAL A 129 6.84 -18.21 -24.35
N ASP A 130 7.66 -19.22 -24.64
CA ASP A 130 9.09 -19.24 -24.27
C ASP A 130 9.95 -18.19 -24.99
N GLU A 131 9.45 -17.65 -26.10
CA GLU A 131 10.13 -16.60 -26.88
C GLU A 131 10.21 -15.26 -26.15
N TYR A 132 9.35 -15.03 -25.14
CA TYR A 132 9.38 -13.78 -24.36
C TYR A 132 10.31 -13.90 -23.15
N ASP A 133 11.22 -12.96 -23.06
CA ASP A 133 11.98 -12.71 -21.84
C ASP A 133 11.29 -11.63 -20.99
N VAL A 134 11.73 -11.45 -19.74
CA VAL A 134 11.18 -10.47 -18.80
C VAL A 134 12.29 -9.67 -18.13
N TRP A 135 12.04 -8.39 -17.95
CA TRP A 135 12.88 -7.47 -17.20
C TRP A 135 12.03 -6.45 -16.45
N GLY A 136 12.62 -5.76 -15.46
CA GLY A 136 11.96 -4.70 -14.72
C GLY A 136 12.88 -3.55 -14.38
N HIS A 137 12.30 -2.37 -14.15
CA HIS A 137 13.02 -1.27 -13.53
C HIS A 137 12.10 -0.38 -12.71
N GLU A 138 12.68 0.34 -11.75
CA GLU A 138 12.03 1.38 -10.99
C GLU A 138 12.83 2.68 -10.99
N ILE A 139 12.13 3.80 -10.85
CA ILE A 139 12.75 5.10 -10.64
C ILE A 139 12.06 5.84 -9.49
N HIS A 140 12.85 6.43 -8.59
CA HIS A 140 12.40 7.26 -7.49
C HIS A 140 13.26 8.51 -7.34
N HIS A 141 12.77 9.49 -6.56
CA HIS A 141 13.53 10.70 -6.23
C HIS A 141 14.83 10.38 -5.48
N VAL A 142 15.76 11.33 -5.51
CA VAL A 142 17.10 11.18 -4.90
C VAL A 142 17.07 10.91 -3.39
N GLY A 143 16.02 11.33 -2.69
CA GLY A 143 15.88 11.16 -1.24
C GLY A 143 15.32 9.81 -0.78
N LYS A 144 15.03 8.85 -1.71
CA LYS A 144 14.57 7.52 -1.32
C LYS A 144 15.74 6.63 -0.95
N ALA A 145 15.80 6.21 0.31
CA ALA A 145 16.94 5.50 0.88
C ALA A 145 16.97 4.00 0.52
N ASP A 146 15.80 3.33 0.53
CA ASP A 146 15.70 1.90 0.19
C ASP A 146 15.82 1.68 -1.33
N SER A 147 16.58 0.67 -1.72
CA SER A 147 16.79 0.25 -3.11
C SER A 147 17.11 -1.26 -3.14
N PRO A 148 16.30 -2.08 -3.84
CA PRO A 148 15.02 -1.76 -4.46
C PRO A 148 13.93 -1.35 -3.48
N SER A 149 12.86 -0.73 -3.99
CA SER A 149 11.68 -0.38 -3.18
C SER A 149 10.85 -1.61 -2.81
N GLY A 150 9.98 -1.49 -1.77
CA GLY A 150 9.03 -2.54 -1.42
C GLY A 150 8.09 -2.92 -2.58
N THR A 151 7.72 -1.97 -3.43
CA THR A 151 6.93 -2.22 -4.65
C THR A 151 7.72 -3.05 -5.66
N ALA A 152 9.01 -2.75 -5.87
CA ALA A 152 9.89 -3.54 -6.73
C ALA A 152 9.99 -4.98 -6.22
N LYS A 153 10.21 -5.18 -4.93
CA LYS A 153 10.24 -6.52 -4.31
C LYS A 153 8.94 -7.30 -4.49
N THR A 154 7.81 -6.63 -4.42
CA THR A 154 6.51 -7.27 -4.70
C THR A 154 6.40 -7.70 -6.17
N LEU A 155 6.83 -6.84 -7.11
CA LEU A 155 6.84 -7.16 -8.54
C LEU A 155 7.78 -8.33 -8.86
N GLU A 156 8.99 -8.34 -8.28
CA GLU A 156 9.96 -9.43 -8.41
C GLU A 156 9.34 -10.76 -7.98
N LYS A 157 8.68 -10.78 -6.82
CA LYS A 157 7.97 -11.96 -6.32
C LYS A 157 6.86 -12.40 -7.27
N ILE A 158 6.03 -11.48 -7.76
CA ILE A 158 4.95 -11.78 -8.72
C ILE A 158 5.52 -12.44 -9.98
N LEU A 159 6.62 -11.91 -10.52
CA LEU A 159 7.24 -12.45 -11.72
C LEU A 159 7.84 -13.84 -11.49
N LEU A 160 8.52 -14.06 -10.36
CA LEU A 160 9.08 -15.38 -10.01
C LEU A 160 7.99 -16.43 -9.75
N ASP A 161 6.89 -16.05 -9.10
CA ASP A 161 5.78 -16.95 -8.82
C ASP A 161 5.03 -17.34 -10.12
N ALA A 162 4.94 -16.42 -11.09
CA ALA A 162 4.17 -16.62 -12.33
C ALA A 162 4.99 -17.27 -13.46
N ILE A 163 6.30 -16.95 -13.58
CA ILE A 163 7.15 -17.41 -14.70
C ILE A 163 8.08 -18.51 -14.22
N THR A 164 7.67 -19.75 -14.37
CA THR A 164 8.32 -20.94 -13.79
C THR A 164 9.75 -21.19 -14.26
N ARG A 165 10.14 -20.71 -15.46
CA ARG A 165 11.51 -20.78 -15.98
C ARG A 165 12.46 -19.76 -15.34
N LYS A 166 11.94 -18.72 -14.67
CA LYS A 166 12.73 -17.75 -13.89
C LYS A 166 12.90 -18.24 -12.45
N LYS A 167 14.11 -18.11 -11.91
CA LYS A 167 14.49 -18.66 -10.59
C LYS A 167 14.99 -17.60 -9.62
N THR A 168 15.61 -16.55 -10.15
CA THR A 168 16.25 -15.51 -9.33
C THR A 168 16.10 -14.14 -9.98
N VAL A 169 16.20 -13.09 -9.15
CA VAL A 169 16.29 -11.71 -9.60
C VAL A 169 17.70 -11.20 -9.35
N VAL A 170 18.26 -10.46 -10.31
CA VAL A 170 19.50 -9.71 -10.16
C VAL A 170 19.14 -8.23 -10.09
N GLU A 171 19.44 -7.61 -8.97
CA GLU A 171 19.11 -6.20 -8.66
C GLU A 171 20.31 -5.27 -8.90
N ASP A 172 21.51 -5.82 -8.79
CA ASP A 172 22.77 -5.12 -8.99
C ASP A 172 23.14 -4.99 -10.47
N LYS A 173 24.19 -4.21 -10.75
CA LYS A 173 24.75 -4.13 -12.09
C LYS A 173 25.15 -5.52 -12.60
N LEU A 174 24.94 -5.74 -13.89
CA LEU A 174 25.42 -6.93 -14.57
C LEU A 174 26.77 -6.62 -15.24
N ASP A 175 27.82 -7.26 -14.78
CA ASP A 175 29.17 -7.26 -15.41
C ASP A 175 29.48 -8.57 -16.16
N ARG A 176 28.44 -9.39 -16.36
CA ARG A 176 28.42 -10.63 -17.13
C ARG A 176 27.13 -10.74 -17.94
N LYS A 177 27.08 -11.67 -18.88
CA LYS A 177 25.82 -12.04 -19.54
C LYS A 177 24.86 -12.59 -18.48
N ARG A 178 23.61 -12.08 -18.48
CA ARG A 178 22.52 -12.58 -17.63
C ARG A 178 22.19 -14.03 -18.02
N ALA A 179 21.98 -14.91 -17.06
CA ALA A 179 21.48 -16.27 -17.32
C ALA A 179 19.98 -16.23 -17.71
N ASP A 180 19.54 -17.17 -18.52
CA ASP A 180 18.14 -17.23 -18.98
C ASP A 180 17.13 -17.44 -17.85
N SER A 181 17.56 -18.06 -16.75
CA SER A 181 16.76 -18.25 -15.53
C SER A 181 16.69 -17.02 -14.61
N GLU A 182 17.42 -15.95 -14.91
CA GLU A 182 17.44 -14.73 -14.12
C GLU A 182 16.49 -13.67 -14.69
N ILE A 183 15.98 -12.81 -13.83
CA ILE A 183 15.33 -11.54 -14.17
C ILE A 183 16.28 -10.43 -13.76
N HIS A 184 16.56 -9.46 -14.63
CA HIS A 184 17.25 -8.24 -14.24
C HIS A 184 16.20 -7.18 -13.87
N PHE A 185 16.27 -6.70 -12.61
CA PHE A 185 15.43 -5.63 -12.12
C PHE A 185 16.30 -4.50 -11.59
N SER A 186 16.32 -3.35 -12.27
CA SER A 186 17.20 -2.24 -11.93
C SER A 186 16.47 -1.13 -11.17
N SER A 187 17.18 -0.47 -10.26
CA SER A 187 16.67 0.67 -9.50
C SER A 187 17.44 1.93 -9.84
N VAL A 188 16.70 3.01 -10.16
CA VAL A 188 17.26 4.33 -10.44
C VAL A 188 16.83 5.31 -9.36
N ARG A 189 17.74 6.18 -8.91
CA ARG A 189 17.47 7.30 -8.00
C ARG A 189 17.88 8.59 -8.68
N GLY A 190 16.92 9.51 -8.92
CA GLY A 190 17.20 10.74 -9.66
C GLY A 190 16.07 11.76 -9.59
N GLY A 191 16.45 13.04 -9.60
CA GLY A 191 15.50 14.15 -9.66
C GLY A 191 14.47 14.16 -8.54
N LEU A 192 13.28 14.63 -8.89
CA LEU A 192 12.09 14.72 -8.01
C LEU A 192 10.99 13.73 -8.44
N VAL A 193 11.34 12.66 -9.13
CA VAL A 193 10.37 11.64 -9.58
C VAL A 193 9.71 11.02 -8.36
N ASN A 194 8.38 11.06 -8.29
CA ASN A 194 7.67 10.44 -7.17
C ASN A 194 7.97 8.96 -7.11
N PHE A 195 7.55 8.21 -8.08
CA PHE A 195 8.01 6.86 -8.41
C PHE A 195 7.41 6.38 -9.73
N GLY A 196 8.15 5.50 -10.41
CA GLY A 196 7.70 4.77 -11.59
C GLY A 196 8.21 3.34 -11.53
N HIS A 197 7.40 2.40 -11.97
CA HIS A 197 7.74 0.98 -12.09
C HIS A 197 7.33 0.48 -13.47
N THR A 198 8.24 -0.17 -14.16
CA THR A 198 8.00 -0.73 -15.49
C THR A 198 8.40 -2.20 -15.52
N ILE A 199 7.52 -3.03 -16.04
CA ILE A 199 7.81 -4.42 -16.42
C ILE A 199 7.72 -4.52 -17.94
N GLY A 200 8.76 -5.09 -18.55
CA GLY A 200 8.81 -5.38 -19.98
C GLY A 200 8.85 -6.88 -20.23
N PHE A 201 8.08 -7.33 -21.19
CA PHE A 201 8.12 -8.65 -21.80
C PHE A 201 8.57 -8.47 -23.23
N ASP A 202 9.67 -9.10 -23.65
CA ASP A 202 10.37 -8.79 -24.88
C ASP A 202 10.72 -10.05 -25.66
N SER A 203 10.41 -10.04 -26.95
CA SER A 203 10.73 -11.10 -27.90
C SER A 203 11.49 -10.54 -29.11
N ALA A 204 11.92 -11.41 -30.02
CA ALA A 204 12.51 -10.97 -31.27
C ALA A 204 11.52 -10.23 -32.20
N ALA A 205 10.20 -10.45 -32.01
CA ALA A 205 9.15 -9.89 -32.84
C ALA A 205 8.61 -8.56 -32.32
N ASP A 206 8.42 -8.45 -31.01
CA ASP A 206 7.76 -7.30 -30.38
C ASP A 206 8.07 -7.21 -28.87
N ARG A 207 7.59 -6.13 -28.26
CA ARG A 207 7.71 -5.86 -26.83
C ARG A 207 6.38 -5.40 -26.26
N ILE A 208 6.02 -5.94 -25.09
CA ILE A 208 4.93 -5.46 -24.25
C ILE A 208 5.52 -4.77 -23.03
N THR A 209 5.08 -3.54 -22.74
CA THR A 209 5.56 -2.78 -21.58
C THR A 209 4.38 -2.34 -20.74
N ILE A 210 4.42 -2.61 -19.44
CA ILE A 210 3.39 -2.19 -18.49
C ILE A 210 4.07 -1.26 -17.48
N THR A 211 3.59 -0.03 -17.40
CA THR A 211 4.17 1.01 -16.55
C THR A 211 3.12 1.60 -15.61
N HIS A 212 3.49 1.80 -14.36
CA HIS A 212 2.75 2.57 -13.39
C HIS A 212 3.61 3.72 -12.87
N GLU A 213 3.07 4.94 -12.93
CA GLU A 213 3.71 6.15 -12.43
C GLU A 213 2.77 6.88 -11.48
N ALA A 214 3.24 7.23 -10.28
CA ALA A 214 2.48 8.08 -9.37
C ALA A 214 2.75 9.55 -9.66
N ARG A 215 1.69 10.31 -9.80
CA ARG A 215 1.79 11.77 -9.96
C ARG A 215 2.09 12.48 -8.65
N ASN A 216 1.46 12.01 -7.56
CA ASN A 216 1.56 12.60 -6.22
C ASN A 216 1.12 11.57 -5.15
N ARG A 217 0.87 12.03 -3.92
CA ARG A 217 0.40 11.20 -2.80
C ARG A 217 -1.11 10.99 -2.76
N ASP A 218 -1.87 11.63 -3.64
CA ASP A 218 -3.36 11.60 -3.58
C ASP A 218 -3.91 10.19 -3.79
N GLY A 219 -3.25 9.38 -4.61
CA GLY A 219 -3.64 7.98 -4.83
C GLY A 219 -3.60 7.13 -3.56
N TYR A 220 -2.65 7.39 -2.67
CA TYR A 220 -2.55 6.71 -1.36
C TYR A 220 -3.64 7.20 -0.41
N ALA A 221 -3.82 8.52 -0.32
CA ALA A 221 -4.84 9.11 0.55
C ALA A 221 -6.25 8.68 0.13
N LEU A 222 -6.55 8.73 -1.17
CA LEU A 222 -7.82 8.27 -1.72
C LEU A 222 -8.05 6.78 -1.45
N GLY A 223 -7.03 5.96 -1.62
CA GLY A 223 -7.11 4.52 -1.34
C GLY A 223 -7.36 4.21 0.14
N ALA A 224 -6.71 4.95 1.05
CA ALA A 224 -6.93 4.78 2.49
C ALA A 224 -8.35 5.21 2.89
N VAL A 225 -8.89 6.30 2.34
CA VAL A 225 -10.28 6.71 2.58
C VAL A 225 -11.27 5.67 2.04
N LYS A 226 -11.04 5.13 0.84
CA LYS A 226 -11.86 4.04 0.28
C LYS A 226 -11.78 2.75 1.10
N ALA A 227 -10.61 2.41 1.61
CA ALA A 227 -10.44 1.27 2.52
C ALA A 227 -11.19 1.50 3.85
N ALA A 228 -11.21 2.75 4.35
CA ALA A 228 -12.00 3.13 5.51
C ALA A 228 -13.51 2.97 5.24
N GLU A 229 -14.01 3.41 4.09
CA GLU A 229 -15.41 3.20 3.67
C GLU A 229 -15.78 1.71 3.65
N TRP A 230 -14.90 0.88 3.11
CA TRP A 230 -15.09 -0.56 3.02
C TRP A 230 -15.07 -1.25 4.39
N LEU A 231 -14.29 -0.71 5.34
CA LEU A 231 -14.12 -1.29 6.68
C LEU A 231 -15.31 -1.06 7.59
N VAL A 232 -16.13 -0.03 7.35
CA VAL A 232 -17.30 0.29 8.19
C VAL A 232 -18.26 -0.91 8.24
N GLY A 233 -18.64 -1.30 9.46
CA GLY A 233 -19.51 -2.45 9.72
C GLY A 233 -18.81 -3.82 9.73
N LYS A 234 -17.52 -3.88 9.45
CA LYS A 234 -16.70 -5.08 9.61
C LYS A 234 -16.04 -5.12 10.98
N THR A 235 -15.70 -6.32 11.46
CA THR A 235 -15.25 -6.52 12.86
C THR A 235 -14.05 -7.47 12.98
N ASP A 236 -13.30 -7.66 11.89
CA ASP A 236 -12.14 -8.53 11.85
C ASP A 236 -10.86 -7.77 11.54
N PHE A 237 -9.75 -8.52 11.47
CA PHE A 237 -8.42 -8.04 11.14
C PHE A 237 -8.15 -8.26 9.65
N TYR A 238 -7.98 -7.17 8.90
CA TYR A 238 -7.82 -7.16 7.45
C TYR A 238 -6.51 -6.51 7.03
N ASN A 239 -6.09 -6.82 5.82
CA ASN A 239 -5.09 -6.08 5.08
C ASN A 239 -5.65 -5.60 3.73
N MET A 240 -4.85 -4.92 2.94
CA MET A 240 -5.27 -4.38 1.65
C MET A 240 -5.67 -5.46 0.63
N ASP A 241 -5.17 -6.69 0.77
CA ASP A 241 -5.47 -7.77 -0.19
C ASP A 241 -6.94 -8.21 -0.10
N GLU A 242 -7.53 -8.22 1.13
CA GLU A 242 -8.95 -8.50 1.31
C GLU A 242 -9.82 -7.41 0.69
N TYR A 243 -9.48 -6.14 0.91
CA TYR A 243 -10.17 -5.03 0.28
C TYR A 243 -10.09 -5.09 -1.25
N ILE A 244 -8.89 -5.34 -1.78
CA ILE A 244 -8.66 -5.41 -3.23
C ILE A 244 -9.39 -6.61 -3.86
N ARG A 245 -9.49 -7.75 -3.17
CA ARG A 245 -10.29 -8.89 -3.64
C ARG A 245 -11.77 -8.57 -3.76
N ASP A 246 -12.32 -7.82 -2.83
CA ASP A 246 -13.73 -7.43 -2.86
C ASP A 246 -14.04 -6.46 -4.01
N ILE A 247 -13.16 -5.51 -4.30
CA ILE A 247 -13.39 -4.53 -5.39
C ILE A 247 -12.99 -5.05 -6.78
N PHE A 248 -12.15 -6.10 -6.87
CA PHE A 248 -11.75 -6.77 -8.11
C PHE A 248 -11.97 -8.27 -8.00
N PRO A 249 -13.21 -8.75 -7.99
CA PRO A 249 -13.49 -10.17 -7.86
C PRO A 249 -12.92 -10.97 -9.06
N GLU A 250 -12.47 -12.21 -8.80
CA GLU A 250 -11.85 -13.10 -9.81
C GLU A 250 -12.78 -13.43 -11.00
N SER A 251 -14.09 -13.21 -10.86
CA SER A 251 -15.07 -13.43 -11.94
C SER A 251 -14.85 -12.54 -13.17
N LEU A 252 -13.99 -11.51 -13.08
CA LEU A 252 -13.59 -10.69 -14.24
C LEU A 252 -12.53 -11.38 -15.13
N ASN A 253 -11.99 -12.53 -14.73
CA ASN A 253 -10.95 -13.27 -15.45
C ASN A 253 -11.54 -14.25 -16.50
N LYS A 254 -12.82 -14.15 -16.85
CA LYS A 254 -13.44 -14.91 -17.95
C LYS A 254 -13.58 -14.02 -19.18
N VAL A 255 -12.49 -13.87 -19.91
CA VAL A 255 -12.49 -13.42 -21.30
C VAL A 255 -12.10 -14.63 -22.15
#